data_291d6e58681797b9fbce579eafa345b0
#
_entry.id   291d6e58681797b9fbce579eafa345b0
#
_cell.length_a   1.000
_cell.length_b   1.000
_cell.length_c   1.000
_cell.angle_alpha   90.00
_cell.angle_beta   90.00
_cell.angle_gamma   90.00
#
_symmetry.space_group_name_H-M   'P 1'
#
loop_
_entity.id
_entity.type
_entity.pdbx_description
1 polymer ?
#
loop_
_entity_poly.entity_id
_entity_poly.type
_entity_poly.pdbx_seq_one_letter_code
_entity_poly.pdbx_strand_id
1 'polypeptide(L)'
;MRYLIFDIECCDGKHICEFGYVIANENFEIQEKKVFLINPEYPFNLKDRPGQDDLELYFSEEEYYSSPIFPCRYEAIKELIEYEDQIVIGHSISNDIGFLRTACKKYKLAPINFSFLDSQRVYSEFFNSKNRVSLANAEVTLELSKPEYLHKSDDDAKLTMELVQSVCRQLEVTLPELMELCPTACGKSEKFNYQYTGSSFKEMLEIIGKNPNRLSNNKKEQCLKKFIEKVKPLGKVRKHLLNNSTICFSKLIEKQRIRDTFVLIQLLADIGCTYSTKISDCNYYVAADEELLQTEIDVHTRYYAAAFGESGEHVTLLTWNEFLEMLEVTEKDLSEMEMPTINPKEKRGGNTNYYSSGEVSSTLGDQLKAKGIDLLALIK
;
A
#
# COMPACT_ATOMS: atom_id res chain seq x y z
N MET A 1 13.72 -23.69 -6.90
CA MET A 1 13.66 -22.24 -6.60
C MET A 1 14.24 -22.01 -5.20
N ARG A 2 14.93 -20.91 -4.98
CA ARG A 2 15.54 -20.55 -3.68
C ARG A 2 14.69 -19.52 -2.96
N TYR A 3 14.54 -19.66 -1.65
CA TYR A 3 13.91 -18.67 -0.80
C TYR A 3 14.98 -18.09 0.14
N LEU A 4 15.07 -16.76 0.19
CA LEU A 4 15.86 -16.06 1.19
C LEU A 4 14.90 -15.38 2.16
N ILE A 5 15.01 -15.72 3.42
CA ILE A 5 14.29 -15.06 4.50
C ILE A 5 15.31 -14.34 5.35
N PHE A 6 15.10 -13.06 5.65
CA PHE A 6 16.00 -12.32 6.52
C PHE A 6 15.26 -11.39 7.48
N ASP A 7 15.93 -11.08 8.56
CA ASP A 7 15.53 -10.13 9.58
C ASP A 7 16.73 -9.33 10.07
N ILE A 8 16.50 -8.09 10.53
CA ILE A 8 17.55 -7.16 10.94
C ILE A 8 17.24 -6.59 12.32
N GLU A 9 18.20 -6.74 13.25
CA GLU A 9 18.15 -6.07 14.52
C GLU A 9 19.02 -4.81 14.56
N CYS A 10 18.56 -3.82 15.31
CA CYS A 10 19.21 -2.53 15.44
C CYS A 10 19.48 -2.19 16.91
N CYS A 11 20.63 -1.59 17.20
CA CYS A 11 21.01 -1.19 18.56
C CYS A 11 20.16 -0.03 19.14
N ASP A 12 19.47 0.73 18.28
CA ASP A 12 18.70 1.93 18.66
C ASP A 12 17.46 2.15 17.78
N GLY A 13 17.05 1.15 17.01
CA GLY A 13 15.96 1.22 16.05
C GLY A 13 16.33 1.87 14.70
N LYS A 14 17.63 2.10 14.43
CA LYS A 14 18.13 2.67 13.17
C LYS A 14 19.43 2.05 12.69
N HIS A 15 20.35 1.77 13.61
CA HIS A 15 21.69 1.34 13.29
C HIS A 15 21.80 -0.16 13.47
N ILE A 16 22.08 -0.83 12.35
CA ILE A 16 22.12 -2.30 12.26
C ILE A 16 23.22 -2.84 13.17
N CYS A 17 22.86 -3.80 14.02
CA CYS A 17 23.80 -4.59 14.81
C CYS A 17 23.75 -6.09 14.46
N GLU A 18 22.70 -6.56 13.79
CA GLU A 18 22.56 -7.96 13.44
C GLU A 18 21.81 -8.10 12.10
N PHE A 19 22.25 -9.03 11.26
CA PHE A 19 21.58 -9.45 10.04
C PHE A 19 21.51 -10.97 10.05
N GLY A 20 20.32 -11.50 10.30
CA GLY A 20 20.06 -12.92 10.31
C GLY A 20 19.32 -13.37 9.06
N TYR A 21 19.61 -14.59 8.60
CA TYR A 21 18.93 -15.11 7.43
C TYR A 21 18.79 -16.64 7.45
N VAL A 22 17.80 -17.08 6.68
CA VAL A 22 17.56 -18.47 6.33
C VAL A 22 17.52 -18.58 4.82
N ILE A 23 18.20 -19.57 4.27
CA ILE A 23 18.03 -20.02 2.88
C ILE A 23 17.27 -21.33 2.91
N ALA A 24 16.17 -21.38 2.17
CA ALA A 24 15.38 -22.59 2.01
C ALA A 24 15.14 -22.92 0.52
N ASN A 25 14.83 -24.20 0.26
CA ASN A 25 14.38 -24.62 -1.08
C ASN A 25 12.86 -24.43 -1.25
N GLU A 26 12.31 -24.81 -2.39
CA GLU A 26 10.88 -24.69 -2.72
C GLU A 26 9.94 -25.48 -1.79
N ASN A 27 10.47 -26.44 -1.03
CA ASN A 27 9.72 -27.21 -0.01
C ASN A 27 9.84 -26.60 1.39
N PHE A 28 10.47 -25.43 1.53
CA PHE A 28 10.81 -24.78 2.81
C PHE A 28 11.79 -25.60 3.67
N GLU A 29 12.60 -26.47 3.06
CA GLU A 29 13.68 -27.17 3.76
C GLU A 29 14.88 -26.23 3.88
N ILE A 30 15.31 -26.01 5.11
CA ILE A 30 16.42 -25.09 5.42
C ILE A 30 17.74 -25.67 4.89
N GLN A 31 18.40 -24.92 4.03
CA GLN A 31 19.72 -25.24 3.49
C GLN A 31 20.84 -24.51 4.24
N GLU A 32 20.53 -23.32 4.73
CA GLU A 32 21.47 -22.50 5.48
C GLU A 32 20.71 -21.60 6.45
N LYS A 33 21.24 -21.44 7.66
CA LYS A 33 20.76 -20.50 8.68
C LYS A 33 21.98 -19.86 9.32
N LYS A 34 22.08 -18.53 9.25
CA LYS A 34 23.24 -17.78 9.76
C LYS A 34 22.87 -16.40 10.25
N VAL A 35 23.74 -15.85 11.08
CA VAL A 35 23.71 -14.47 11.53
C VAL A 35 25.05 -13.79 11.27
N PHE A 36 25.01 -12.54 10.81
CA PHE A 36 26.14 -11.63 10.77
C PHE A 36 25.99 -10.63 11.91
N LEU A 37 26.89 -10.70 12.88
CA LEU A 37 27.02 -9.63 13.87
C LEU A 37 27.74 -8.45 13.23
N ILE A 38 27.27 -7.25 13.56
CA ILE A 38 27.73 -6.00 12.97
C ILE A 38 27.95 -5.00 14.10
N ASN A 39 29.14 -4.40 14.14
CA ASN A 39 29.39 -3.29 15.03
C ASN A 39 28.57 -2.07 14.54
N PRO A 40 27.60 -1.59 15.32
CA PRO A 40 26.74 -0.47 14.89
C PRO A 40 27.47 0.87 14.92
N GLU A 41 28.61 0.97 15.66
CA GLU A 41 29.34 2.21 15.96
C GLU A 41 28.48 3.27 16.70
N TYR A 42 27.40 2.83 17.33
CA TYR A 42 26.47 3.64 18.11
C TYR A 42 26.17 2.95 19.45
N PRO A 43 25.83 3.72 20.48
CA PRO A 43 25.45 3.13 21.77
C PRO A 43 24.09 2.43 21.64
N PHE A 44 23.94 1.34 22.41
CA PHE A 44 22.67 0.64 22.52
C PHE A 44 21.64 1.51 23.27
N ASN A 45 20.45 1.63 22.71
CA ASN A 45 19.31 2.35 23.30
C ASN A 45 18.04 1.55 23.00
N LEU A 46 17.82 0.49 23.78
CA LEU A 46 16.75 -0.49 23.57
C LEU A 46 15.68 -0.44 24.66
N LYS A 47 15.88 0.38 25.72
CA LYS A 47 14.99 0.51 26.87
C LYS A 47 14.41 1.92 26.94
N ASP A 48 13.27 2.06 27.63
CA ASP A 48 12.59 3.34 27.91
C ASP A 48 12.32 4.19 26.66
N ARG A 49 12.13 3.55 25.48
CA ARG A 49 11.83 4.26 24.23
C ARG A 49 10.35 4.64 24.19
N PRO A 50 10.00 5.91 23.98
CA PRO A 50 8.60 6.34 23.96
C PRO A 50 7.74 5.55 22.96
N GLY A 51 6.71 4.85 23.48
CA GLY A 51 5.75 4.09 22.66
C GLY A 51 6.30 2.80 22.06
N GLN A 52 7.41 2.28 22.59
CA GLN A 52 7.97 0.98 22.22
C GLN A 52 8.25 0.18 23.48
N ASP A 53 8.09 -1.14 23.37
CA ASP A 53 8.47 -2.05 24.44
C ASP A 53 10.01 -2.12 24.57
N ASP A 54 10.47 -2.43 25.76
CA ASP A 54 11.88 -2.71 26.00
C ASP A 54 12.29 -3.96 25.21
N LEU A 55 13.42 -3.85 24.54
CA LEU A 55 13.96 -4.91 23.70
C LEU A 55 15.25 -5.45 24.33
N GLU A 56 15.39 -6.76 24.38
CA GLU A 56 16.60 -7.44 24.76
C GLU A 56 17.09 -8.30 23.59
N LEU A 57 18.29 -8.03 23.10
CA LEU A 57 18.94 -8.79 22.04
C LEU A 57 19.65 -10.01 22.59
N TYR A 58 19.82 -11.02 21.75
CA TYR A 58 20.43 -12.29 22.17
C TYR A 58 21.92 -12.18 22.50
N PHE A 59 22.69 -11.48 21.67
CA PHE A 59 24.14 -11.29 21.88
C PHE A 59 24.40 -10.10 22.79
N SER A 60 25.54 -10.12 23.47
CA SER A 60 25.98 -9.02 24.31
C SER A 60 26.47 -7.81 23.51
N GLU A 61 26.40 -6.62 24.09
CA GLU A 61 26.98 -5.42 23.47
C GLU A 61 28.47 -5.59 23.12
N GLU A 62 29.23 -6.32 23.93
CA GLU A 62 30.64 -6.59 23.68
C GLU A 62 30.87 -7.42 22.42
N GLU A 63 30.01 -8.42 22.14
CA GLU A 63 30.08 -9.22 20.95
C GLU A 63 29.74 -8.38 19.70
N TYR A 64 28.78 -7.50 19.79
CA TYR A 64 28.46 -6.59 18.67
C TYR A 64 29.60 -5.60 18.44
N TYR A 65 30.12 -4.93 19.47
CA TYR A 65 31.24 -3.98 19.32
C TYR A 65 32.54 -4.61 18.83
N SER A 66 32.78 -5.88 19.14
CA SER A 66 33.95 -6.63 18.65
C SER A 66 33.78 -7.14 17.19
N SER A 67 32.59 -7.02 16.64
CA SER A 67 32.27 -7.50 15.29
C SER A 67 32.69 -6.50 14.21
N PRO A 68 32.79 -6.93 12.93
CA PRO A 68 33.04 -6.02 11.81
C PRO A 68 31.93 -4.99 11.63
N ILE A 69 32.28 -3.78 11.19
CA ILE A 69 31.32 -2.73 10.82
C ILE A 69 30.57 -3.12 9.52
N PHE A 70 29.41 -2.49 9.27
CA PHE A 70 28.53 -2.79 8.14
C PHE A 70 29.27 -2.84 6.77
N PRO A 71 30.17 -1.90 6.41
CA PRO A 71 30.90 -1.97 5.14
C PRO A 71 31.66 -3.29 4.92
N CYS A 72 32.15 -3.92 5.97
CA CYS A 72 32.85 -5.20 5.88
C CYS A 72 31.90 -6.39 5.59
N ARG A 73 30.61 -6.23 5.82
CA ARG A 73 29.57 -7.23 5.56
C ARG A 73 28.75 -6.92 4.29
N TYR A 74 28.85 -5.69 3.78
CA TYR A 74 27.98 -5.16 2.75
C TYR A 74 27.95 -6.01 1.47
N GLU A 75 29.11 -6.38 0.92
CA GLU A 75 29.14 -7.17 -0.33
C GLU A 75 28.47 -8.54 -0.12
N ALA A 76 28.77 -9.22 1.01
CA ALA A 76 28.15 -10.51 1.31
C ALA A 76 26.62 -10.39 1.47
N ILE A 77 26.13 -9.35 2.17
CA ILE A 77 24.71 -9.10 2.35
C ILE A 77 24.06 -8.75 1.00
N LYS A 78 24.73 -7.93 0.18
CA LYS A 78 24.24 -7.51 -1.14
C LYS A 78 24.13 -8.70 -2.09
N GLU A 79 25.17 -9.49 -2.21
CA GLU A 79 25.18 -10.71 -3.05
C GLU A 79 24.11 -11.71 -2.61
N LEU A 80 23.90 -11.84 -1.29
CA LEU A 80 22.87 -12.69 -0.72
C LEU A 80 21.46 -12.24 -1.12
N ILE A 81 21.17 -10.93 -0.99
CA ILE A 81 19.84 -10.36 -1.23
C ILE A 81 19.56 -10.20 -2.74
N GLU A 82 20.55 -9.79 -3.53
CA GLU A 82 20.42 -9.57 -4.98
C GLU A 82 20.64 -10.85 -5.82
N TYR A 83 20.74 -12.03 -5.18
CA TYR A 83 20.88 -13.29 -5.88
C TYR A 83 19.73 -13.49 -6.88
N GLU A 84 20.06 -13.85 -8.13
CA GLU A 84 19.07 -14.11 -9.17
C GLU A 84 18.24 -15.39 -8.86
N ASP A 85 17.01 -15.45 -9.36
CA ASP A 85 16.10 -16.60 -9.23
C ASP A 85 15.74 -16.99 -7.79
N GLN A 86 15.66 -16.03 -6.90
CA GLN A 86 15.16 -16.23 -5.54
C GLN A 86 13.93 -15.37 -5.21
N ILE A 87 13.17 -15.83 -4.21
CA ILE A 87 12.14 -15.05 -3.54
C ILE A 87 12.70 -14.57 -2.20
N VAL A 88 12.71 -13.26 -1.99
CA VAL A 88 13.12 -12.64 -0.72
C VAL A 88 11.89 -12.41 0.14
N ILE A 89 11.96 -12.82 1.42
CA ILE A 89 10.85 -12.71 2.37
C ILE A 89 11.33 -12.04 3.65
N GLY A 90 10.50 -11.17 4.23
CA GLY A 90 10.73 -10.60 5.56
C GLY A 90 9.40 -10.32 6.27
N HIS A 91 9.44 -10.07 7.57
CA HIS A 91 8.26 -9.70 8.36
C HIS A 91 8.24 -8.20 8.61
N SER A 92 7.23 -7.49 8.08
CA SER A 92 7.27 -6.01 8.07
C SER A 92 8.53 -5.45 7.39
N ILE A 93 8.94 -6.08 6.32
CA ILE A 93 10.22 -5.90 5.60
C ILE A 93 10.54 -4.45 5.22
N SER A 94 9.55 -3.57 5.25
CA SER A 94 9.74 -2.13 5.06
C SER A 94 10.67 -1.50 6.10
N ASN A 95 10.75 -2.06 7.30
CA ASN A 95 11.65 -1.62 8.36
C ASN A 95 13.09 -2.00 8.00
N ASP A 96 13.31 -3.25 7.61
CA ASP A 96 14.62 -3.79 7.22
C ASP A 96 15.19 -3.03 6.02
N ILE A 97 14.35 -2.74 5.02
CA ILE A 97 14.71 -1.88 3.88
C ILE A 97 15.13 -0.49 4.38
N GLY A 98 14.44 0.05 5.38
CA GLY A 98 14.77 1.32 6.03
C GLY A 98 16.13 1.29 6.71
N PHE A 99 16.46 0.20 7.41
CA PHE A 99 17.74 -0.01 8.08
C PHE A 99 18.88 -0.17 7.06
N LEU A 100 18.73 -1.02 6.07
CA LEU A 100 19.70 -1.17 4.97
C LEU A 100 19.96 0.16 4.26
N ARG A 101 18.90 0.92 3.96
CA ARG A 101 19.01 2.25 3.35
C ARG A 101 19.84 3.20 4.24
N THR A 102 19.58 3.19 5.55
CA THR A 102 20.28 4.06 6.52
C THR A 102 21.75 3.71 6.55
N ALA A 103 22.09 2.43 6.65
CA ALA A 103 23.45 1.94 6.65
C ALA A 103 24.19 2.26 5.34
N CYS A 104 23.58 1.95 4.19
CA CYS A 104 24.18 2.25 2.89
C CYS A 104 24.45 3.76 2.70
N LYS A 105 23.50 4.63 3.11
CA LYS A 105 23.69 6.08 3.02
C LYS A 105 24.81 6.58 3.95
N LYS A 106 24.86 6.07 5.20
CA LYS A 106 25.92 6.42 6.16
C LYS A 106 27.32 6.19 5.57
N TYR A 107 27.51 5.06 4.90
CA TYR A 107 28.81 4.66 4.37
C TYR A 107 29.00 4.94 2.87
N LYS A 108 28.06 5.68 2.24
CA LYS A 108 28.09 6.01 0.81
C LYS A 108 28.19 4.78 -0.11
N LEU A 109 27.53 3.70 0.28
CA LEU A 109 27.42 2.46 -0.48
C LEU A 109 26.24 2.52 -1.46
N ALA A 110 26.27 1.67 -2.49
CA ALA A 110 25.16 1.57 -3.43
C ALA A 110 23.89 1.02 -2.76
N PRO A 111 22.70 1.31 -3.29
CA PRO A 111 21.46 0.68 -2.80
C PRO A 111 21.46 -0.82 -3.09
N ILE A 112 20.82 -1.59 -2.22
CA ILE A 112 20.52 -3.00 -2.43
C ILE A 112 19.13 -3.08 -3.05
N ASN A 113 19.01 -3.70 -4.25
CA ASN A 113 17.79 -3.74 -5.04
C ASN A 113 17.25 -5.17 -5.10
N PHE A 114 15.99 -5.37 -4.74
CA PHE A 114 15.36 -6.69 -4.75
C PHE A 114 13.85 -6.61 -4.78
N SER A 115 13.22 -7.70 -5.24
CA SER A 115 11.78 -7.92 -5.08
C SER A 115 11.54 -8.71 -3.80
N PHE A 116 10.43 -8.47 -3.12
CA PHE A 116 10.16 -9.09 -1.83
C PHE A 116 8.71 -9.48 -1.62
N LEU A 117 8.49 -10.40 -0.67
CA LEU A 117 7.22 -10.72 -0.06
C LEU A 117 7.24 -10.31 1.42
N ASP A 118 6.22 -9.61 1.88
CA ASP A 118 6.05 -9.19 3.28
C ASP A 118 5.09 -10.15 4.01
N SER A 119 5.62 -10.97 4.89
CA SER A 119 4.85 -11.98 5.62
C SER A 119 3.79 -11.38 6.56
N GLN A 120 4.01 -10.17 7.10
CA GLN A 120 3.01 -9.47 7.92
C GLN A 120 1.77 -9.12 7.09
N ARG A 121 1.96 -8.74 5.83
CA ARG A 121 0.84 -8.47 4.92
C ARG A 121 0.16 -9.76 4.45
N VAL A 122 0.92 -10.83 4.20
CA VAL A 122 0.35 -12.16 3.95
C VAL A 122 -0.55 -12.56 5.09
N TYR A 123 -0.08 -12.46 6.34
CA TYR A 123 -0.88 -12.74 7.52
C TYR A 123 -2.15 -11.89 7.58
N SER A 124 -2.02 -10.58 7.36
CA SER A 124 -3.15 -9.65 7.41
C SER A 124 -4.21 -9.96 6.34
N GLU A 125 -3.79 -10.33 5.13
CA GLU A 125 -4.71 -10.75 4.05
C GLU A 125 -5.38 -12.10 4.37
N PHE A 126 -4.61 -13.05 4.90
CA PHE A 126 -5.10 -14.40 5.24
C PHE A 126 -6.16 -14.36 6.35
N PHE A 127 -5.92 -13.61 7.42
CA PHE A 127 -6.85 -13.47 8.55
C PHE A 127 -7.84 -12.33 8.40
N ASN A 128 -7.84 -11.61 7.27
CA ASN A 128 -8.62 -10.39 7.07
C ASN A 128 -8.44 -9.39 8.24
N SER A 129 -7.22 -9.32 8.77
CA SER A 129 -6.86 -8.48 9.90
C SER A 129 -6.62 -7.05 9.46
N LYS A 130 -7.24 -6.09 10.15
CA LYS A 130 -6.98 -4.65 9.93
C LYS A 130 -5.74 -4.15 10.68
N ASN A 131 -5.28 -4.91 11.65
CA ASN A 131 -4.16 -4.54 12.48
C ASN A 131 -2.88 -5.25 11.99
N ARG A 132 -1.76 -4.54 12.11
CA ARG A 132 -0.45 -5.16 11.92
C ARG A 132 -0.21 -6.12 13.08
N VAL A 133 0.22 -7.32 12.77
CA VAL A 133 0.48 -8.36 13.76
C VAL A 133 1.99 -8.49 13.91
N SER A 134 2.48 -8.54 15.14
CA SER A 134 3.88 -8.88 15.41
C SER A 134 4.14 -10.35 15.13
N LEU A 135 5.38 -10.68 14.87
CA LEU A 135 5.81 -12.06 14.61
C LEU A 135 5.45 -12.99 15.79
N ALA A 136 5.64 -12.53 17.03
CA ALA A 136 5.27 -13.26 18.24
C ALA A 136 3.76 -13.56 18.33
N ASN A 137 2.89 -12.62 17.94
CA ASN A 137 1.45 -12.86 17.91
C ASN A 137 1.05 -13.81 16.77
N ALA A 138 1.74 -13.76 15.63
CA ALA A 138 1.52 -14.70 14.53
C ALA A 138 1.95 -16.11 14.91
N GLU A 139 3.05 -16.27 15.65
CA GLU A 139 3.52 -17.54 16.22
C GLU A 139 2.42 -18.23 17.03
N VAL A 140 1.83 -17.52 17.99
CA VAL A 140 0.78 -18.06 18.86
C VAL A 140 -0.46 -18.46 18.05
N THR A 141 -0.88 -17.59 17.11
CA THR A 141 -2.12 -17.84 16.34
C THR A 141 -2.00 -18.99 15.36
N LEU A 142 -0.82 -19.19 14.78
CA LEU A 142 -0.56 -20.24 13.78
C LEU A 142 0.07 -21.50 14.41
N GLU A 143 0.22 -21.53 15.74
CA GLU A 143 0.86 -22.61 16.46
C GLU A 143 2.23 -23.00 15.87
N LEU A 144 3.04 -21.98 15.52
CA LEU A 144 4.36 -22.18 14.96
C LEU A 144 5.34 -22.70 16.02
N SER A 145 6.48 -23.18 15.58
CA SER A 145 7.53 -23.60 16.52
C SER A 145 8.02 -22.38 17.32
N LYS A 146 8.07 -22.52 18.67
CA LYS A 146 8.65 -21.46 19.49
C LYS A 146 10.10 -21.23 19.07
N PRO A 147 10.51 -19.98 18.80
CA PRO A 147 11.89 -19.68 18.57
C PRO A 147 12.69 -20.01 19.83
N GLU A 148 13.91 -20.46 19.68
CA GLU A 148 14.77 -20.75 20.81
C GLU A 148 15.06 -19.45 21.60
N TYR A 149 15.21 -18.34 20.87
CA TYR A 149 15.38 -17.00 21.41
C TYR A 149 14.62 -15.98 20.56
N LEU A 150 13.79 -15.16 21.21
CA LEU A 150 13.18 -13.98 20.59
C LEU A 150 14.25 -12.91 20.35
N HIS A 151 14.09 -12.10 19.30
CA HIS A 151 15.02 -11.03 18.93
C HIS A 151 16.45 -11.52 18.64
N LYS A 152 16.54 -12.69 18.06
CA LYS A 152 17.70 -13.21 17.38
C LYS A 152 17.34 -13.32 15.90
N SER A 153 17.94 -12.50 15.07
CA SER A 153 17.51 -12.26 13.70
C SER A 153 17.42 -13.53 12.83
N ASP A 154 18.26 -14.53 13.02
CA ASP A 154 18.17 -15.79 12.27
C ASP A 154 17.02 -16.71 12.77
N ASP A 155 16.64 -16.61 14.04
CA ASP A 155 15.48 -17.30 14.60
C ASP A 155 14.18 -16.61 14.16
N ASP A 156 14.15 -15.27 14.11
CA ASP A 156 13.01 -14.50 13.61
C ASP A 156 12.85 -14.68 12.09
N ALA A 157 13.93 -14.79 11.32
CA ALA A 157 13.89 -15.18 9.92
C ALA A 157 13.31 -16.58 9.72
N LYS A 158 13.69 -17.55 10.58
CA LYS A 158 13.11 -18.91 10.57
C LYS A 158 11.61 -18.87 10.88
N LEU A 159 11.20 -18.15 11.90
CA LEU A 159 9.79 -18.01 12.27
C LEU A 159 8.97 -17.35 11.16
N THR A 160 9.53 -16.34 10.49
CA THR A 160 8.95 -15.72 9.30
C THR A 160 8.74 -16.72 8.16
N MET A 161 9.72 -17.62 7.94
CA MET A 161 9.60 -18.70 6.97
C MET A 161 8.45 -19.67 7.33
N GLU A 162 8.39 -20.09 8.59
CA GLU A 162 7.36 -21.01 9.09
C GLU A 162 5.95 -20.41 8.98
N LEU A 163 5.80 -19.10 9.23
CA LEU A 163 4.55 -18.37 9.01
C LEU A 163 4.09 -18.52 7.55
N VAL A 164 4.95 -18.20 6.60
CA VAL A 164 4.60 -18.25 5.17
C VAL A 164 4.34 -19.70 4.74
N GLN A 165 5.14 -20.65 5.19
CA GLN A 165 4.94 -22.08 4.95
C GLN A 165 3.59 -22.57 5.50
N SER A 166 3.21 -22.14 6.71
CA SER A 166 1.93 -22.50 7.33
C SER A 166 0.76 -22.00 6.47
N VAL A 167 0.82 -20.75 6.00
CA VAL A 167 -0.20 -20.18 5.11
C VAL A 167 -0.26 -20.95 3.78
N CYS A 168 0.88 -21.23 3.14
CA CYS A 168 0.95 -22.04 1.92
C CYS A 168 0.29 -23.41 2.12
N ARG A 169 0.60 -24.08 3.23
CA ARG A 169 0.05 -25.42 3.56
C ARG A 169 -1.45 -25.37 3.79
N GLN A 170 -1.95 -24.38 4.54
CA GLN A 170 -3.38 -24.24 4.80
C GLN A 170 -4.19 -23.92 3.54
N LEU A 171 -3.58 -23.23 2.57
CA LEU A 171 -4.20 -22.90 1.30
C LEU A 171 -3.95 -23.94 0.20
N GLU A 172 -3.12 -24.96 0.48
CA GLU A 172 -2.67 -25.96 -0.49
C GLU A 172 -2.07 -25.32 -1.76
N VAL A 173 -1.24 -24.28 -1.57
CA VAL A 173 -0.59 -23.53 -2.65
C VAL A 173 0.92 -23.49 -2.47
N THR A 174 1.64 -23.32 -3.57
CA THR A 174 3.06 -22.98 -3.57
C THR A 174 3.28 -21.51 -3.22
N LEU A 175 4.52 -21.14 -2.87
CA LEU A 175 4.85 -19.73 -2.59
C LEU A 175 4.62 -18.80 -3.80
N PRO A 176 4.98 -19.13 -5.05
CA PRO A 176 4.62 -18.33 -6.21
C PRO A 176 3.10 -18.12 -6.36
N GLU A 177 2.30 -19.17 -6.15
CA GLU A 177 0.84 -19.05 -6.19
C GLU A 177 0.30 -18.18 -5.05
N LEU A 178 0.88 -18.27 -3.85
CA LEU A 178 0.55 -17.38 -2.74
C LEU A 178 0.85 -15.91 -3.10
N MET A 179 1.97 -15.63 -3.76
CA MET A 179 2.29 -14.28 -4.23
C MET A 179 1.29 -13.75 -5.25
N GLU A 180 0.76 -14.60 -6.13
CA GLU A 180 -0.32 -14.24 -7.05
C GLU A 180 -1.65 -13.96 -6.31
N LEU A 181 -1.92 -14.72 -5.24
CA LEU A 181 -3.10 -14.50 -4.38
C LEU A 181 -2.99 -13.25 -3.52
N CYS A 182 -1.77 -12.90 -3.07
CA CYS A 182 -1.48 -11.75 -2.21
C CYS A 182 -0.58 -10.71 -2.90
N PRO A 183 -0.95 -10.13 -4.05
CA PRO A 183 -0.10 -9.15 -4.74
C PRO A 183 0.18 -7.90 -3.90
N THR A 184 -0.66 -7.62 -2.89
CA THR A 184 -0.51 -6.51 -1.95
C THR A 184 0.64 -6.71 -0.98
N ALA A 185 1.05 -7.96 -0.74
CA ALA A 185 2.17 -8.32 0.09
C ALA A 185 3.50 -8.31 -0.67
N CYS A 186 3.46 -8.30 -2.00
CA CYS A 186 4.65 -8.24 -2.85
C CYS A 186 5.12 -6.81 -3.08
N GLY A 187 6.43 -6.62 -3.24
CA GLY A 187 7.00 -5.31 -3.51
C GLY A 187 8.40 -5.37 -4.10
N LYS A 188 8.95 -4.17 -4.31
CA LYS A 188 10.32 -3.96 -4.78
C LYS A 188 11.01 -2.88 -3.97
N SER A 189 12.28 -3.09 -3.68
CA SER A 189 13.21 -2.11 -3.17
C SER A 189 14.17 -1.71 -4.30
N GLU A 190 14.16 -0.44 -4.69
CA GLU A 190 15.02 0.09 -5.75
C GLU A 190 15.48 1.51 -5.41
N LYS A 191 16.78 1.79 -5.63
CA LYS A 191 17.35 3.14 -5.47
C LYS A 191 17.00 3.82 -4.14
N PHE A 192 17.12 3.08 -3.04
CA PHE A 192 16.78 3.52 -1.68
C PHE A 192 15.28 3.77 -1.40
N ASN A 193 14.40 3.40 -2.31
CA ASN A 193 12.96 3.47 -2.11
C ASN A 193 12.36 2.07 -2.23
N TYR A 194 11.22 1.87 -1.59
CA TYR A 194 10.45 0.65 -1.79
C TYR A 194 9.01 0.98 -2.19
N GLN A 195 8.42 0.06 -2.91
CA GLN A 195 7.03 0.16 -3.32
C GLN A 195 6.41 -1.24 -3.34
N TYR A 196 5.25 -1.39 -2.68
CA TYR A 196 4.47 -2.62 -2.79
C TYR A 196 3.78 -2.69 -4.16
N THR A 197 3.79 -3.88 -4.74
CA THR A 197 3.18 -4.15 -6.04
C THR A 197 1.66 -4.19 -5.87
N GLY A 198 0.93 -3.42 -6.68
CA GLY A 198 -0.54 -3.45 -6.73
C GLY A 198 -1.28 -2.82 -5.55
N SER A 199 -0.60 -2.47 -4.43
CA SER A 199 -1.30 -2.08 -3.21
C SER A 199 -1.42 -0.58 -2.98
N SER A 200 -0.42 0.22 -3.34
CA SER A 200 -0.41 1.61 -2.89
C SER A 200 -1.59 2.43 -3.41
N PHE A 201 -2.05 2.14 -4.63
CA PHE A 201 -3.17 2.86 -5.21
C PHE A 201 -4.52 2.32 -4.73
N LYS A 202 -4.70 1.00 -4.71
CA LYS A 202 -5.91 0.35 -4.19
C LYS A 202 -6.11 0.63 -2.70
N GLU A 203 -5.06 0.46 -1.89
CA GLU A 203 -5.10 0.82 -0.46
C GLU A 203 -5.44 2.31 -0.25
N MET A 204 -4.86 3.21 -1.04
CA MET A 204 -5.20 4.64 -0.95
C MET A 204 -6.68 4.88 -1.27
N LEU A 205 -7.24 4.24 -2.30
CA LEU A 205 -8.66 4.33 -2.61
C LEU A 205 -9.54 3.80 -1.47
N GLU A 206 -9.19 2.66 -0.88
CA GLU A 206 -9.91 2.11 0.28
C GLU A 206 -9.84 3.03 1.50
N ILE A 207 -8.68 3.62 1.77
CA ILE A 207 -8.51 4.60 2.86
C ILE A 207 -9.35 5.86 2.58
N ILE A 208 -9.35 6.37 1.34
CA ILE A 208 -10.17 7.51 0.96
C ILE A 208 -11.65 7.20 1.16
N GLY A 209 -12.08 5.99 0.80
CA GLY A 209 -13.48 5.57 0.99
C GLY A 209 -13.91 5.45 2.45
N LYS A 210 -13.02 4.99 3.34
CA LYS A 210 -13.34 4.72 4.75
C LYS A 210 -13.02 5.89 5.67
N ASN A 211 -11.84 6.48 5.53
CA ASN A 211 -11.38 7.61 6.36
C ASN A 211 -10.26 8.39 5.63
N PRO A 212 -10.63 9.36 4.78
CA PRO A 212 -9.67 10.12 3.99
C PRO A 212 -8.67 10.93 4.84
N ASN A 213 -8.99 11.21 6.10
CA ASN A 213 -8.10 11.98 6.99
C ASN A 213 -6.84 11.20 7.42
N ARG A 214 -6.78 9.89 7.17
CA ARG A 214 -5.57 9.07 7.38
C ARG A 214 -4.49 9.31 6.32
N LEU A 215 -4.81 9.99 5.21
CA LEU A 215 -3.85 10.33 4.16
C LEU A 215 -3.48 11.81 4.20
N SER A 216 -2.21 12.11 3.97
CA SER A 216 -1.75 13.49 3.76
C SER A 216 -2.33 14.05 2.45
N ASN A 217 -2.46 15.37 2.37
CA ASN A 217 -2.98 16.03 1.17
C ASN A 217 -2.17 15.68 -0.09
N ASN A 218 -0.85 15.57 0.01
CA ASN A 218 0.00 15.15 -1.10
C ASN A 218 -0.32 13.74 -1.60
N LYS A 219 -0.60 12.79 -0.70
CA LYS A 219 -1.00 11.43 -1.08
C LYS A 219 -2.39 11.40 -1.71
N LYS A 220 -3.34 12.19 -1.19
CA LYS A 220 -4.68 12.36 -1.78
C LYS A 220 -4.58 12.89 -3.21
N GLU A 221 -3.80 13.94 -3.42
CA GLU A 221 -3.59 14.53 -4.74
C GLU A 221 -2.90 13.58 -5.73
N GLN A 222 -1.87 12.84 -5.30
CA GLN A 222 -1.24 11.81 -6.12
C GLN A 222 -2.21 10.69 -6.49
N CYS A 223 -3.06 10.28 -5.53
CA CYS A 223 -4.09 9.28 -5.78
C CYS A 223 -5.12 9.78 -6.80
N LEU A 224 -5.58 11.02 -6.66
CA LEU A 224 -6.51 11.65 -7.58
C LEU A 224 -5.95 11.73 -9.01
N LYS A 225 -4.71 12.18 -9.19
CA LYS A 225 -4.03 12.20 -10.50
C LYS A 225 -4.00 10.81 -11.15
N LYS A 226 -3.56 9.80 -10.39
CA LYS A 226 -3.54 8.40 -10.89
C LYS A 226 -4.93 7.87 -11.22
N PHE A 227 -5.96 8.29 -10.49
CA PHE A 227 -7.33 7.89 -10.77
C PHE A 227 -7.83 8.48 -12.09
N ILE A 228 -7.65 9.77 -12.27
CA ILE A 228 -8.04 10.48 -13.50
C ILE A 228 -7.41 9.84 -14.74
N GLU A 229 -6.14 9.44 -14.67
CA GLU A 229 -5.43 8.78 -15.77
C GLU A 229 -5.98 7.39 -16.11
N LYS A 230 -6.60 6.70 -15.15
CA LYS A 230 -7.01 5.30 -15.28
C LYS A 230 -8.52 5.10 -15.35
N VAL A 231 -9.31 6.08 -14.96
CA VAL A 231 -10.77 5.99 -14.94
C VAL A 231 -11.30 5.74 -16.35
N LYS A 232 -12.22 4.79 -16.45
CA LYS A 232 -12.93 4.46 -17.70
C LYS A 232 -14.41 4.24 -17.37
N PRO A 233 -15.31 4.42 -18.34
CA PRO A 233 -16.71 4.06 -18.15
C PRO A 233 -16.84 2.58 -17.72
N LEU A 234 -17.67 2.31 -16.73
CA LEU A 234 -17.95 0.96 -16.25
C LEU A 234 -18.80 0.13 -17.21
N GLY A 235 -19.40 0.78 -18.20
CA GLY A 235 -20.25 0.14 -19.18
C GLY A 235 -20.39 0.97 -20.44
N LYS A 236 -21.53 0.82 -21.14
CA LYS A 236 -21.84 1.66 -22.31
C LYS A 236 -22.12 3.08 -21.83
N VAL A 237 -21.41 4.05 -22.42
CA VAL A 237 -21.62 5.47 -22.13
C VAL A 237 -23.08 5.86 -22.29
N ARG A 238 -23.66 6.46 -21.26
CA ARG A 238 -25.05 6.91 -21.26
C ARG A 238 -25.17 8.27 -21.92
N LYS A 239 -26.27 8.50 -22.64
CA LYS A 239 -26.58 9.84 -23.14
C LYS A 239 -26.93 10.76 -21.96
N HIS A 240 -26.25 11.88 -21.87
CA HIS A 240 -26.46 12.89 -20.83
C HIS A 240 -26.22 14.28 -21.41
N LEU A 241 -26.76 15.33 -20.75
CA LEU A 241 -26.60 16.73 -21.15
C LEU A 241 -25.11 17.12 -21.19
N LEU A 242 -24.31 16.60 -20.28
CA LEU A 242 -22.90 16.91 -20.12
C LEU A 242 -21.97 16.07 -21.03
N ASN A 243 -22.47 15.21 -21.91
CA ASN A 243 -21.62 14.41 -22.80
C ASN A 243 -20.58 15.26 -23.52
N ASN A 244 -19.35 14.75 -23.60
CA ASN A 244 -18.20 15.42 -24.23
C ASN A 244 -17.75 16.72 -23.55
N SER A 245 -18.25 17.01 -22.35
CA SER A 245 -17.81 18.15 -21.57
C SER A 245 -16.63 17.76 -20.65
N THR A 246 -15.81 18.74 -20.31
CA THR A 246 -14.75 18.61 -19.31
C THR A 246 -15.13 19.40 -18.07
N ILE A 247 -15.08 18.76 -16.92
CA ILE A 247 -15.44 19.31 -15.61
C ILE A 247 -14.18 19.49 -14.77
N CYS A 248 -14.09 20.59 -14.05
CA CYS A 248 -13.04 20.86 -13.07
C CYS A 248 -13.67 21.27 -11.73
N PHE A 249 -13.21 20.72 -10.64
CA PHE A 249 -13.64 21.12 -9.30
C PHE A 249 -12.64 22.08 -8.68
N SER A 250 -13.13 22.95 -7.79
CA SER A 250 -12.28 23.78 -6.97
C SER A 250 -11.37 22.95 -6.07
N LYS A 251 -10.24 23.51 -5.68
CA LYS A 251 -9.32 22.85 -4.76
C LYS A 251 -9.93 22.62 -3.37
N LEU A 252 -10.89 23.42 -2.98
CA LEU A 252 -11.62 23.24 -1.73
C LEU A 252 -12.48 21.97 -1.78
N ILE A 253 -13.23 21.76 -2.86
CA ILE A 253 -14.01 20.54 -3.09
C ILE A 253 -13.09 19.32 -3.09
N GLU A 254 -12.00 19.34 -3.88
CA GLU A 254 -11.05 18.24 -3.95
C GLU A 254 -10.45 17.88 -2.58
N LYS A 255 -10.24 18.85 -1.68
CA LYS A 255 -9.69 18.60 -0.34
C LYS A 255 -10.74 18.15 0.67
N GLN A 256 -11.88 18.83 0.73
CA GLN A 256 -12.89 18.58 1.75
C GLN A 256 -13.79 17.40 1.40
N ARG A 257 -14.09 17.21 0.11
CA ARG A 257 -15.01 16.20 -0.43
C ARG A 257 -14.27 15.16 -1.29
N ILE A 258 -13.06 14.80 -0.88
CA ILE A 258 -12.18 13.95 -1.71
C ILE A 258 -12.85 12.61 -2.08
N ARG A 259 -13.60 11.97 -1.17
CA ARG A 259 -14.32 10.74 -1.46
C ARG A 259 -15.35 10.95 -2.56
N ASP A 260 -16.16 11.98 -2.42
CA ASP A 260 -17.23 12.29 -3.37
C ASP A 260 -16.65 12.70 -4.73
N THR A 261 -15.50 13.37 -4.73
CA THR A 261 -14.73 13.69 -5.94
C THR A 261 -14.42 12.42 -6.74
N PHE A 262 -13.95 11.34 -6.11
CA PHE A 262 -13.67 10.08 -6.82
C PHE A 262 -14.94 9.43 -7.38
N VAL A 263 -16.02 9.43 -6.61
CA VAL A 263 -17.32 8.89 -7.05
C VAL A 263 -17.85 9.68 -8.26
N LEU A 264 -17.81 11.01 -8.18
CA LEU A 264 -18.27 11.87 -9.26
C LEU A 264 -17.42 11.74 -10.52
N ILE A 265 -16.10 11.62 -10.40
CA ILE A 265 -15.21 11.39 -11.55
C ILE A 265 -15.58 10.09 -12.28
N GLN A 266 -15.94 9.03 -11.54
CA GLN A 266 -16.44 7.79 -12.17
C GLN A 266 -17.79 8.01 -12.86
N LEU A 267 -18.73 8.68 -12.21
CA LEU A 267 -20.03 9.01 -12.84
C LEU A 267 -19.85 9.85 -14.10
N LEU A 268 -18.96 10.84 -14.08
CA LEU A 268 -18.63 11.65 -15.25
C LEU A 268 -18.10 10.79 -16.39
N ALA A 269 -17.18 9.86 -16.10
CA ALA A 269 -16.69 8.93 -17.10
C ALA A 269 -17.83 8.07 -17.70
N ASP A 270 -18.76 7.61 -16.85
CA ASP A 270 -19.91 6.76 -17.27
C ASP A 270 -20.90 7.49 -18.17
N ILE A 271 -20.96 8.82 -18.10
CA ILE A 271 -21.76 9.67 -18.98
C ILE A 271 -20.94 10.33 -20.10
N GLY A 272 -19.69 9.90 -20.32
CA GLY A 272 -18.84 10.38 -21.39
C GLY A 272 -18.29 11.79 -21.19
N CYS A 273 -18.17 12.24 -19.94
CA CYS A 273 -17.47 13.46 -19.54
C CYS A 273 -16.02 13.16 -19.17
N THR A 274 -15.19 14.18 -19.26
CA THR A 274 -13.78 14.16 -18.79
C THR A 274 -13.65 15.01 -17.52
N TYR A 275 -12.83 14.58 -16.61
CA TYR A 275 -12.43 15.40 -15.46
C TYR A 275 -11.01 15.95 -15.66
N SER A 276 -10.84 17.24 -15.42
CA SER A 276 -9.54 17.90 -15.45
C SER A 276 -9.25 18.62 -14.14
N THR A 277 -7.99 18.59 -13.71
CA THR A 277 -7.52 19.43 -12.59
C THR A 277 -7.09 20.83 -13.03
N LYS A 278 -7.18 21.12 -14.32
CA LYS A 278 -6.82 22.41 -14.93
C LYS A 278 -8.07 23.14 -15.39
N ILE A 279 -8.26 24.32 -14.85
CA ILE A 279 -9.41 25.17 -15.19
C ILE A 279 -9.39 25.60 -16.66
N SER A 280 -8.21 25.79 -17.27
CA SER A 280 -8.05 26.15 -18.68
C SER A 280 -8.64 25.13 -19.66
N ASP A 281 -8.81 23.90 -19.21
CA ASP A 281 -9.18 22.78 -20.07
C ASP A 281 -10.67 22.37 -19.87
N CYS A 282 -11.43 23.10 -19.04
CA CYS A 282 -12.78 22.72 -18.67
C CYS A 282 -13.87 23.56 -19.33
N ASN A 283 -15.05 22.94 -19.53
CA ASN A 283 -16.28 23.62 -19.92
C ASN A 283 -17.06 24.11 -18.69
N TYR A 284 -16.96 23.37 -17.59
CA TYR A 284 -17.64 23.67 -16.34
C TYR A 284 -16.65 23.67 -15.19
N TYR A 285 -16.66 24.73 -14.40
CA TYR A 285 -15.93 24.81 -13.15
C TYR A 285 -16.90 24.79 -11.98
N VAL A 286 -16.73 23.83 -11.08
CA VAL A 286 -17.61 23.68 -9.92
C VAL A 286 -16.89 24.21 -8.69
N ALA A 287 -17.47 25.23 -8.07
CA ALA A 287 -16.97 25.82 -6.83
C ALA A 287 -17.81 25.36 -5.62
N ALA A 288 -17.21 25.30 -4.44
CA ALA A 288 -17.95 25.10 -3.21
C ALA A 288 -18.80 26.34 -2.90
N ASP A 289 -20.01 26.16 -2.37
CA ASP A 289 -20.91 27.27 -2.05
C ASP A 289 -20.26 28.29 -1.09
N GLU A 290 -19.41 27.80 -0.18
CA GLU A 290 -18.64 28.62 0.77
C GLU A 290 -17.62 29.51 0.09
N GLU A 291 -17.03 29.10 -1.03
CA GLU A 291 -16.06 29.89 -1.80
C GLU A 291 -16.70 31.09 -2.48
N LEU A 292 -17.97 30.97 -2.83
CA LEU A 292 -18.76 32.03 -3.48
C LEU A 292 -19.20 33.10 -2.50
N LEU A 293 -19.16 32.81 -1.19
CA LEU A 293 -19.56 33.71 -0.11
C LEU A 293 -18.39 34.42 0.55
N GLN A 294 -17.15 34.03 0.29
CA GLN A 294 -15.94 34.57 0.96
C GLN A 294 -15.26 35.66 0.12
N THR A 295 -14.76 36.68 0.83
CA THR A 295 -13.94 37.74 0.26
C THR A 295 -12.48 37.34 -0.02
N GLU A 296 -12.01 36.24 0.60
CA GLU A 296 -10.72 35.60 0.31
C GLU A 296 -10.95 34.38 -0.59
N ILE A 297 -10.69 34.58 -1.85
CA ILE A 297 -10.88 33.61 -2.93
C ILE A 297 -9.65 32.70 -3.00
N ASP A 298 -9.85 31.37 -3.04
CA ASP A 298 -8.84 30.35 -3.33
C ASP A 298 -8.06 30.72 -4.64
N VAL A 299 -6.80 30.29 -4.72
CA VAL A 299 -5.94 30.55 -5.89
C VAL A 299 -6.58 30.08 -7.19
N HIS A 300 -7.33 28.96 -7.17
CA HIS A 300 -8.08 28.47 -8.33
C HIS A 300 -9.25 29.36 -8.73
N THR A 301 -9.98 29.88 -7.75
CA THR A 301 -11.09 30.82 -7.99
C THR A 301 -10.56 32.16 -8.47
N ARG A 302 -9.40 32.62 -7.94
CA ARG A 302 -8.69 33.80 -8.46
C ARG A 302 -8.26 33.60 -9.91
N TYR A 303 -7.71 32.44 -10.23
CA TYR A 303 -7.30 32.09 -11.60
C TYR A 303 -8.50 31.98 -12.53
N TYR A 304 -9.62 31.41 -12.06
CA TYR A 304 -10.87 31.35 -12.78
C TYR A 304 -11.42 32.75 -13.07
N ALA A 305 -11.45 33.61 -12.04
CA ALA A 305 -11.91 34.97 -12.21
C ALA A 305 -11.06 35.77 -13.24
N ALA A 306 -9.73 35.53 -13.23
CA ALA A 306 -8.82 36.12 -14.20
C ALA A 306 -9.00 35.55 -15.61
N ALA A 307 -9.10 34.23 -15.74
CA ALA A 307 -9.32 33.55 -17.03
C ALA A 307 -10.69 33.89 -17.64
N PHE A 308 -11.72 34.03 -16.81
CA PHE A 308 -13.06 34.40 -17.22
C PHE A 308 -13.16 35.85 -17.64
N GLY A 309 -12.39 36.73 -16.97
CA GLY A 309 -12.32 38.18 -17.32
C GLY A 309 -11.65 38.46 -18.66
N GLU A 310 -10.74 37.61 -19.10
CA GLU A 310 -9.99 37.78 -20.35
C GLU A 310 -10.65 37.11 -21.57
N SER A 311 -11.37 35.97 -21.40
CA SER A 311 -11.87 35.17 -22.52
C SER A 311 -13.40 34.96 -22.59
N GLY A 312 -14.15 35.30 -21.56
CA GLY A 312 -15.62 35.51 -21.50
C GLY A 312 -16.57 34.41 -21.93
N GLU A 313 -16.17 33.37 -22.67
CA GLU A 313 -17.15 32.51 -23.37
C GLU A 313 -17.01 31.00 -23.20
N HIS A 314 -15.99 30.49 -22.49
CA HIS A 314 -15.72 29.04 -22.56
C HIS A 314 -15.96 28.23 -21.29
N VAL A 315 -16.03 28.85 -20.11
CA VAL A 315 -16.18 28.11 -18.84
C VAL A 315 -17.42 28.57 -18.08
N THR A 316 -18.32 27.65 -17.80
CA THR A 316 -19.52 27.93 -17.00
C THR A 316 -19.23 27.63 -15.52
N LEU A 317 -19.45 28.62 -14.64
CA LEU A 317 -19.36 28.43 -13.20
C LEU A 317 -20.64 27.77 -12.71
N LEU A 318 -20.48 26.73 -11.90
CA LEU A 318 -21.56 26.06 -11.21
C LEU A 318 -21.25 26.02 -9.69
N THR A 319 -22.30 26.18 -8.89
CA THR A 319 -22.24 25.80 -7.48
C THR A 319 -22.21 24.30 -7.36
N TRP A 320 -21.83 23.82 -6.19
CA TRP A 320 -21.91 22.37 -5.89
C TRP A 320 -23.32 21.81 -6.07
N ASN A 321 -24.32 22.52 -5.58
CA ASN A 321 -25.72 22.08 -5.68
C ASN A 321 -26.23 22.07 -7.12
N GLU A 322 -25.98 23.11 -7.91
CA GLU A 322 -26.35 23.14 -9.33
C GLU A 322 -25.70 22.01 -10.12
N PHE A 323 -24.45 21.68 -9.80
CA PHE A 323 -23.76 20.57 -10.44
C PHE A 323 -24.39 19.21 -10.11
N LEU A 324 -24.76 18.98 -8.83
CA LEU A 324 -25.45 17.76 -8.42
C LEU A 324 -26.84 17.65 -9.06
N GLU A 325 -27.58 18.76 -9.15
CA GLU A 325 -28.88 18.80 -9.86
C GLU A 325 -28.72 18.45 -11.34
N MET A 326 -27.69 18.98 -12.01
CA MET A 326 -27.39 18.63 -13.40
C MET A 326 -27.07 17.15 -13.60
N LEU A 327 -26.48 16.49 -12.61
CA LEU A 327 -26.20 15.05 -12.62
C LEU A 327 -27.39 14.20 -12.16
N GLU A 328 -28.47 14.80 -11.70
CA GLU A 328 -29.63 14.13 -11.08
C GLU A 328 -29.23 13.27 -9.86
N VAL A 329 -28.28 13.76 -9.06
CA VAL A 329 -27.71 13.07 -7.89
C VAL A 329 -27.86 13.96 -6.66
N THR A 330 -28.25 13.38 -5.54
CA THR A 330 -28.32 14.07 -4.25
C THR A 330 -27.09 13.80 -3.38
N GLU A 331 -26.84 14.63 -2.37
CA GLU A 331 -25.81 14.39 -1.33
C GLU A 331 -26.00 13.02 -0.66
N LYS A 332 -27.24 12.59 -0.47
CA LYS A 332 -27.59 11.29 0.09
C LYS A 332 -27.12 10.16 -0.85
N ASP A 333 -27.45 10.29 -2.14
CA ASP A 333 -27.01 9.29 -3.13
C ASP A 333 -25.50 9.17 -3.16
N LEU A 334 -24.75 10.28 -3.14
CA LEU A 334 -23.29 10.27 -3.07
C LEU A 334 -22.77 9.53 -1.85
N SER A 335 -23.40 9.71 -0.70
CA SER A 335 -22.99 9.06 0.55
C SER A 335 -23.19 7.54 0.52
N GLU A 336 -24.20 7.07 -0.21
CA GLU A 336 -24.56 5.66 -0.37
C GLU A 336 -23.80 4.97 -1.52
N MET A 337 -23.24 5.71 -2.46
CA MET A 337 -22.46 5.16 -3.57
C MET A 337 -21.12 4.57 -3.08
N GLU A 338 -20.73 3.44 -3.65
CA GLU A 338 -19.47 2.81 -3.36
C GLU A 338 -18.30 3.55 -4.02
N MET A 339 -17.12 3.46 -3.39
CA MET A 339 -15.89 3.97 -3.98
C MET A 339 -15.58 3.23 -5.29
N PRO A 340 -15.22 3.96 -6.35
CA PRO A 340 -14.87 3.34 -7.61
C PRO A 340 -13.59 2.50 -7.47
N THR A 341 -13.57 1.35 -8.13
CA THR A 341 -12.41 0.46 -8.18
C THR A 341 -11.77 0.53 -9.56
N ILE A 342 -10.45 0.68 -9.61
CA ILE A 342 -9.72 0.52 -10.86
C ILE A 342 -9.29 -0.94 -10.95
N ASN A 343 -10.12 -1.76 -11.44
CA ASN A 343 -9.94 -2.98 -12.22
C ASN A 343 -11.28 -3.62 -12.51
N PRO A 344 -11.96 -3.21 -13.53
CA PRO A 344 -12.86 -4.15 -14.13
C PRO A 344 -11.98 -5.12 -14.90
N LYS A 345 -11.81 -6.36 -14.44
CA LYS A 345 -11.64 -7.46 -15.39
C LYS A 345 -12.75 -7.25 -16.41
N GLU A 346 -12.39 -7.06 -17.67
CA GLU A 346 -13.36 -6.96 -18.75
C GLU A 346 -14.34 -8.14 -18.67
N LYS A 347 -15.48 -7.94 -18.06
CA LYS A 347 -16.62 -8.85 -18.22
C LYS A 347 -17.12 -8.60 -19.63
N ARG A 348 -16.69 -9.43 -20.58
CA ARG A 348 -17.34 -9.55 -21.86
C ARG A 348 -18.80 -9.95 -21.63
N GLY A 349 -19.71 -9.03 -21.89
CA GLY A 349 -21.13 -9.26 -22.12
C GLY A 349 -21.96 -9.60 -20.88
N GLY A 350 -22.68 -8.63 -20.36
CA GLY A 350 -23.76 -8.83 -19.40
C GLY A 350 -24.37 -7.50 -18.98
N ASN A 351 -25.65 -7.34 -19.26
CA ASN A 351 -26.48 -6.23 -18.84
C ASN A 351 -26.45 -6.13 -17.30
N THR A 352 -25.87 -5.09 -16.73
CA THR A 352 -25.90 -4.88 -15.28
C THR A 352 -26.67 -3.62 -14.95
N ASN A 353 -27.78 -3.81 -14.26
CA ASN A 353 -28.48 -2.76 -13.55
C ASN A 353 -27.59 -2.25 -12.39
N TYR A 354 -27.55 -0.95 -12.17
CA TYR A 354 -26.70 -0.23 -11.20
C TYR A 354 -27.01 -0.55 -9.72
N TYR A 355 -27.96 -1.42 -9.43
CA TYR A 355 -28.42 -1.78 -8.09
C TYR A 355 -28.14 -3.23 -7.69
N SER A 356 -27.28 -3.96 -8.41
CA SER A 356 -26.87 -5.29 -7.98
C SER A 356 -25.43 -5.24 -7.49
N SER A 357 -25.25 -5.62 -6.24
CA SER A 357 -23.99 -5.90 -5.55
C SER A 357 -22.87 -6.36 -6.51
N GLY A 358 -22.01 -5.42 -6.95
CA GLY A 358 -20.86 -5.74 -7.76
C GLY A 358 -19.83 -6.44 -6.90
N GLU A 359 -19.36 -7.59 -7.35
CA GLU A 359 -18.26 -8.32 -6.74
C GLU A 359 -17.05 -7.39 -6.62
N VAL A 360 -16.74 -7.03 -5.39
CA VAL A 360 -15.49 -6.43 -4.95
C VAL A 360 -14.36 -7.31 -5.50
N SER A 361 -13.27 -6.70 -5.99
CA SER A 361 -12.05 -7.47 -6.27
C SER A 361 -11.73 -8.26 -5.01
N SER A 362 -11.88 -9.58 -5.11
CA SER A 362 -11.92 -10.47 -3.97
C SER A 362 -10.65 -10.31 -3.12
N THR A 363 -10.86 -10.09 -1.83
CA THR A 363 -9.80 -10.31 -0.82
C THR A 363 -9.32 -11.76 -0.93
N LEU A 364 -8.17 -12.08 -0.37
CA LEU A 364 -7.73 -13.47 -0.27
C LEU A 364 -8.85 -14.35 0.28
N GLY A 365 -9.62 -13.85 1.27
CA GLY A 365 -10.77 -14.53 1.84
C GLY A 365 -11.88 -14.83 0.82
N ASP A 366 -12.16 -13.91 -0.10
CA ASP A 366 -13.17 -14.11 -1.13
C ASP A 366 -12.70 -15.09 -2.23
N GLN A 367 -11.42 -15.03 -2.57
CA GLN A 367 -10.80 -15.95 -3.51
C GLN A 367 -10.77 -17.40 -2.96
N LEU A 368 -10.55 -17.51 -1.66
CA LEU A 368 -10.58 -18.79 -0.95
C LEU A 368 -11.99 -19.35 -0.83
N LYS A 369 -12.97 -18.51 -0.52
CA LYS A 369 -14.39 -18.87 -0.57
C LYS A 369 -14.83 -19.36 -1.95
N ALA A 370 -14.35 -18.71 -3.01
CA ALA A 370 -14.60 -19.14 -4.38
C ALA A 370 -13.98 -20.49 -4.73
N LYS A 371 -12.90 -20.89 -4.01
CA LYS A 371 -12.28 -22.21 -4.08
C LYS A 371 -12.89 -23.23 -3.08
N GLY A 372 -13.94 -22.84 -2.34
CA GLY A 372 -14.59 -23.69 -1.37
C GLY A 372 -13.87 -23.81 -0.03
N ILE A 373 -12.88 -22.94 0.22
CA ILE A 373 -12.09 -22.93 1.45
C ILE A 373 -12.71 -21.93 2.42
N ASP A 374 -13.27 -22.39 3.52
CA ASP A 374 -13.81 -21.55 4.60
C ASP A 374 -12.73 -21.28 5.64
N LEU A 375 -12.17 -20.08 5.64
CA LEU A 375 -11.16 -19.62 6.58
C LEU A 375 -11.58 -19.75 8.05
N LEU A 376 -12.88 -19.54 8.35
CA LEU A 376 -13.39 -19.66 9.71
C LEU A 376 -13.48 -21.10 10.21
N ALA A 377 -13.52 -22.06 9.28
CA ALA A 377 -13.48 -23.49 9.60
C ALA A 377 -12.04 -24.00 9.86
N LEU A 378 -11.02 -23.28 9.37
CA LEU A 378 -9.62 -23.62 9.56
C LEU A 378 -9.03 -23.10 10.89
N ILE A 379 -9.76 -22.20 11.58
CA ILE A 379 -9.31 -21.56 12.84
C ILE A 379 -9.96 -22.22 14.07
N LYS A 380 -10.83 -23.22 13.87
CA LYS A 380 -11.40 -24.05 14.92
C LYS A 380 -10.63 -25.35 15.07
#